data_e62676e643e1694cfeb9c4b971454861
#
_entry.id   e62676e643e1694cfeb9c4b971454861
#
_cell.length_a   1.000
_cell.length_b   1.000
_cell.length_c   1.000
_cell.angle_alpha   90.00
_cell.angle_beta   90.00
_cell.angle_gamma   90.00
#
_symmetry.space_group_name_H-M   'P 1'
#
loop_
_entity.id
_entity.type
_entity.pdbx_description
1 polymer ?
#
loop_
_entity_poly.entity_id
_entity_poly.type
_entity_poly.pdbx_seq_one_letter_code
_entity_poly.pdbx_strand_id
1 'polypeptide(L)'
;MGSDFHPYRQFSVIAPDAEIGEGTRIGNFVLIRDLTRIGRDCLVGSYVDIEGDVRIGDRVSLQSGCYLTRGVIVEDDVFCGPRVVTLNDRIMTYGRPALTFVRQAPRILRAARIGGGAVLCPGITVGENAFVAAGSVVTEDVPEATVVAGNPARPMRSVPGHEIL
;
A
#
# COMPACT_ATOMS: atom_id res chain seq x y z
N MET A 1 16.59 11.31 -27.64
CA MET A 1 16.57 9.96 -27.07
C MET A 1 17.18 10.06 -25.69
N GLY A 2 16.35 10.33 -24.68
CA GLY A 2 16.77 10.31 -23.28
C GLY A 2 16.98 8.86 -22.87
N SER A 3 18.12 8.54 -22.30
CA SER A 3 18.41 7.21 -21.81
C SER A 3 17.54 6.93 -20.57
N ASP A 4 16.47 6.18 -20.75
CA ASP A 4 15.63 5.66 -19.65
C ASP A 4 16.37 4.62 -18.78
N PHE A 5 17.69 4.75 -18.70
CA PHE A 5 18.48 3.89 -17.86
C PHE A 5 18.39 4.35 -16.41
N HIS A 6 17.38 3.91 -15.72
CA HIS A 6 17.36 4.02 -14.26
C HIS A 6 18.20 2.86 -13.70
N PRO A 7 19.41 3.12 -13.14
CA PRO A 7 20.35 2.07 -12.72
C PRO A 7 19.79 1.14 -11.62
N TYR A 8 18.63 1.48 -11.07
CA TYR A 8 17.98 0.75 -9.98
C TYR A 8 16.81 -0.14 -10.42
N ARG A 9 16.47 -0.20 -11.71
CA ARG A 9 15.40 -1.07 -12.23
C ARG A 9 15.96 -2.37 -12.78
N GLN A 10 16.65 -3.14 -11.96
CA GLN A 10 17.15 -4.45 -12.37
C GLN A 10 16.26 -5.57 -11.84
N PHE A 11 16.06 -6.60 -12.68
CA PHE A 11 15.31 -7.82 -12.32
C PHE A 11 13.86 -7.58 -11.85
N SER A 12 13.24 -6.47 -12.23
CA SER A 12 11.83 -6.22 -11.93
C SER A 12 10.94 -6.79 -13.03
N VAL A 13 9.81 -7.35 -12.65
CA VAL A 13 8.80 -7.90 -13.55
C VAL A 13 7.57 -7.02 -13.50
N ILE A 14 7.20 -6.45 -14.64
CA ILE A 14 6.04 -5.55 -14.78
C ILE A 14 5.13 -6.15 -15.85
N ALA A 15 3.87 -6.36 -15.50
CA ALA A 15 2.87 -6.85 -16.44
C ALA A 15 2.70 -5.87 -17.62
N PRO A 16 2.50 -6.36 -18.84
CA PRO A 16 2.44 -5.50 -20.02
C PRO A 16 1.24 -4.55 -20.05
N ASP A 17 0.21 -4.84 -19.27
CA ASP A 17 -1.01 -4.04 -19.11
C ASP A 17 -1.00 -3.16 -17.86
N ALA A 18 0.11 -3.13 -17.11
CA ALA A 18 0.29 -2.21 -16.01
C ALA A 18 0.58 -0.78 -16.52
N GLU A 19 -0.13 0.19 -15.98
CA GLU A 19 0.03 1.61 -16.31
C GLU A 19 0.87 2.29 -15.21
N ILE A 20 1.95 2.99 -15.58
CA ILE A 20 2.83 3.69 -14.65
C ILE A 20 2.97 5.14 -15.11
N GLY A 21 2.58 6.07 -14.23
CA GLY A 21 2.64 7.52 -14.48
C GLY A 21 4.07 8.06 -14.59
N GLU A 22 4.17 9.19 -15.27
CA GLU A 22 5.44 9.90 -15.47
C GLU A 22 6.11 10.27 -14.13
N GLY A 23 7.44 10.28 -14.09
CA GLY A 23 8.23 10.62 -12.89
C GLY A 23 8.28 9.51 -11.84
N THR A 24 7.50 8.44 -11.99
CA THR A 24 7.49 7.32 -11.04
C THR A 24 8.77 6.49 -11.14
N ARG A 25 9.41 6.26 -9.99
CA ARG A 25 10.67 5.52 -9.86
C ARG A 25 10.42 4.13 -9.31
N ILE A 26 10.93 3.12 -10.01
CA ILE A 26 10.80 1.70 -9.64
C ILE A 26 12.18 1.18 -9.18
N GLY A 27 12.22 0.57 -8.02
CA GLY A 27 13.42 -0.08 -7.47
C GLY A 27 13.74 -1.44 -8.12
N ASN A 28 14.64 -2.19 -7.50
CA ASN A 28 15.06 -3.51 -7.98
C ASN A 28 14.15 -4.62 -7.46
N PHE A 29 14.04 -5.72 -8.22
CA PHE A 29 13.27 -6.90 -7.81
C PHE A 29 11.82 -6.60 -7.46
N VAL A 30 11.22 -5.63 -8.16
CA VAL A 30 9.82 -5.25 -7.99
C VAL A 30 8.96 -6.14 -8.87
N LEU A 31 7.83 -6.59 -8.33
CA LEU A 31 6.83 -7.33 -9.07
C LEU A 31 5.54 -6.49 -9.15
N ILE A 32 5.14 -6.13 -10.37
CA ILE A 32 3.88 -5.41 -10.64
C ILE A 32 3.04 -6.27 -11.57
N ARG A 33 1.91 -6.75 -11.06
CA ARG A 33 1.04 -7.65 -11.82
C ARG A 33 -0.05 -6.89 -12.57
N ASP A 34 -0.85 -7.65 -13.28
CA ASP A 34 -1.91 -7.24 -14.20
C ASP A 34 -2.86 -6.18 -13.64
N LEU A 35 -3.41 -5.35 -14.52
CA LEU A 35 -4.43 -4.34 -14.22
C LEU A 35 -4.04 -3.32 -13.15
N THR A 36 -2.73 -3.22 -12.82
CA THR A 36 -2.22 -2.25 -11.85
C THR A 36 -2.08 -0.87 -12.49
N ARG A 37 -2.51 0.15 -11.77
CA ARG A 37 -2.32 1.55 -12.16
C ARG A 37 -1.59 2.30 -11.07
N ILE A 38 -0.48 2.94 -11.42
CA ILE A 38 0.35 3.75 -10.53
C ILE A 38 0.39 5.17 -11.11
N GLY A 39 0.09 6.15 -10.29
CA GLY A 39 0.10 7.56 -10.65
C GLY A 39 1.51 8.11 -10.90
N ARG A 40 1.62 9.43 -10.94
CA ARG A 40 2.86 10.17 -11.23
C ARG A 40 3.69 10.39 -9.98
N ASP A 41 4.99 10.60 -10.19
CA ASP A 41 5.96 11.02 -9.16
C ASP A 41 6.00 10.09 -7.95
N CYS A 42 5.64 8.81 -8.12
CA CYS A 42 5.68 7.81 -7.07
C CYS A 42 7.09 7.25 -6.86
N LEU A 43 7.30 6.69 -5.66
CA LEU A 43 8.46 5.87 -5.35
C LEU A 43 8.01 4.44 -5.02
N VAL A 44 8.42 3.47 -5.83
CA VAL A 44 8.25 2.05 -5.56
C VAL A 44 9.60 1.46 -5.18
N GLY A 45 9.81 1.20 -3.91
CA GLY A 45 11.06 0.66 -3.36
C GLY A 45 11.38 -0.75 -3.85
N SER A 46 12.60 -1.21 -3.60
CA SER A 46 13.01 -2.55 -4.00
C SER A 46 12.23 -3.65 -3.25
N TYR A 47 12.04 -4.78 -3.91
CA TYR A 47 11.29 -5.92 -3.37
C TYR A 47 9.81 -5.63 -3.05
N VAL A 48 9.23 -4.60 -3.62
CA VAL A 48 7.78 -4.36 -3.56
C VAL A 48 7.07 -5.37 -4.45
N ASP A 49 6.02 -6.00 -3.92
CA ASP A 49 5.14 -6.90 -4.67
C ASP A 49 3.72 -6.31 -4.70
N ILE A 50 3.20 -6.10 -5.91
CA ILE A 50 1.85 -5.58 -6.18
C ILE A 50 1.07 -6.64 -6.93
N GLU A 51 0.06 -7.24 -6.27
CA GLU A 51 -0.65 -8.43 -6.77
C GLU A 51 -1.60 -8.22 -7.96
N GLY A 52 -1.74 -7.01 -8.43
CA GLY A 52 -2.61 -6.71 -9.57
C GLY A 52 -3.98 -6.15 -9.17
N ASP A 53 -4.69 -5.56 -10.16
CA ASP A 53 -5.93 -4.81 -9.94
C ASP A 53 -5.80 -3.78 -8.79
N VAL A 54 -4.60 -3.21 -8.62
CA VAL A 54 -4.24 -2.22 -7.60
C VAL A 54 -4.25 -0.84 -8.20
N ARG A 55 -4.79 0.13 -7.46
CA ARG A 55 -4.79 1.54 -7.87
C ARG A 55 -3.99 2.35 -6.88
N ILE A 56 -2.99 3.06 -7.38
CA ILE A 56 -2.09 3.91 -6.62
C ILE A 56 -2.15 5.30 -7.23
N GLY A 57 -2.46 6.31 -6.43
CA GLY A 57 -2.51 7.71 -6.82
C GLY A 57 -1.14 8.32 -7.10
N ASP A 58 -1.10 9.63 -7.14
CA ASP A 58 0.12 10.41 -7.40
C ASP A 58 0.96 10.59 -6.12
N ARG A 59 2.27 10.77 -6.26
CA ARG A 59 3.22 11.08 -5.17
C ARG A 59 3.21 10.09 -4.00
N VAL A 60 2.82 8.86 -4.27
CA VAL A 60 2.82 7.78 -3.28
C VAL A 60 4.23 7.23 -3.10
N SER A 61 4.61 6.98 -1.85
CA SER A 61 5.88 6.36 -1.51
C SER A 61 5.66 4.98 -0.88
N LEU A 62 5.95 3.93 -1.64
CA LEU A 62 6.02 2.55 -1.14
C LEU A 62 7.47 2.21 -0.85
N GLN A 63 7.82 2.06 0.41
CA GLN A 63 9.17 1.69 0.81
C GLN A 63 9.45 0.20 0.56
N SER A 64 10.72 -0.20 0.66
CA SER A 64 11.17 -1.55 0.28
C SER A 64 10.40 -2.66 0.99
N GLY A 65 10.06 -3.69 0.21
CA GLY A 65 9.40 -4.89 0.71
C GLY A 65 7.92 -4.73 1.05
N CYS A 66 7.27 -3.64 0.66
CA CYS A 66 5.81 -3.53 0.77
C CYS A 66 5.13 -4.61 -0.08
N TYR A 67 4.06 -5.18 0.47
CA TYR A 67 3.19 -6.12 -0.21
C TYR A 67 1.78 -5.54 -0.31
N LEU A 68 1.33 -5.30 -1.54
CA LEU A 68 -0.02 -4.83 -1.83
C LEU A 68 -0.84 -5.96 -2.45
N THR A 69 -1.79 -6.46 -1.67
CA THR A 69 -2.69 -7.51 -2.12
C THR A 69 -3.64 -7.00 -3.22
N ARG A 70 -4.16 -7.92 -4.00
CA ARG A 70 -5.07 -7.60 -5.13
C ARG A 70 -6.28 -6.79 -4.70
N GLY A 71 -6.56 -5.70 -5.41
CA GLY A 71 -7.71 -4.84 -5.21
C GLY A 71 -7.49 -3.67 -4.24
N VAL A 72 -6.29 -3.49 -3.70
CA VAL A 72 -5.97 -2.35 -2.83
C VAL A 72 -6.10 -1.03 -3.59
N ILE A 73 -6.63 -0.03 -2.89
CA ILE A 73 -6.67 1.35 -3.36
C ILE A 73 -5.81 2.20 -2.42
N VAL A 74 -4.84 2.90 -3.00
CA VAL A 74 -3.96 3.86 -2.32
C VAL A 74 -4.16 5.21 -2.99
N GLU A 75 -4.64 6.20 -2.25
CA GLU A 75 -4.84 7.55 -2.78
C GLU A 75 -3.52 8.35 -2.81
N ASP A 76 -3.60 9.61 -3.22
CA ASP A 76 -2.44 10.49 -3.39
C ASP A 76 -1.69 10.75 -2.07
N ASP A 77 -0.41 11.09 -2.18
CA ASP A 77 0.43 11.56 -1.09
C ASP A 77 0.63 10.55 0.07
N VAL A 78 0.26 9.28 -0.13
CA VAL A 78 0.38 8.23 0.90
C VAL A 78 1.85 7.80 1.05
N PHE A 79 2.25 7.59 2.29
CA PHE A 79 3.53 6.97 2.64
C PHE A 79 3.30 5.59 3.27
N CYS A 80 3.90 4.56 2.70
CA CYS A 80 4.00 3.22 3.29
C CYS A 80 5.45 2.91 3.64
N GLY A 81 5.74 2.77 4.91
CA GLY A 81 7.06 2.38 5.43
C GLY A 81 7.49 0.98 4.97
N PRO A 82 8.75 0.59 5.19
CA PRO A 82 9.26 -0.70 4.75
C PRO A 82 8.43 -1.87 5.28
N ARG A 83 8.19 -2.87 4.41
CA ARG A 83 7.49 -4.11 4.77
C ARG A 83 6.06 -3.90 5.30
N VAL A 84 5.38 -2.87 4.89
CA VAL A 84 3.92 -2.77 5.08
C VAL A 84 3.26 -3.89 4.29
N VAL A 85 2.30 -4.59 4.92
CA VAL A 85 1.57 -5.70 4.33
C VAL A 85 0.08 -5.40 4.33
N THR A 86 -0.58 -5.60 3.21
CA THR A 86 -2.04 -5.54 3.11
C THR A 86 -2.62 -6.93 2.89
N LEU A 87 -3.81 -7.20 3.41
CA LEU A 87 -4.50 -8.48 3.29
C LEU A 87 -5.91 -8.27 2.73
N ASN A 88 -6.43 -9.24 1.95
CA ASN A 88 -7.77 -9.17 1.37
C ASN A 88 -8.67 -10.38 1.66
N ASP A 89 -8.15 -11.38 2.37
CA ASP A 89 -8.84 -12.62 2.73
C ASP A 89 -9.40 -12.52 4.15
N ARG A 90 -10.62 -12.01 4.31
CA ARG A 90 -11.25 -12.00 5.64
C ARG A 90 -11.55 -13.41 6.14
N ILE A 91 -11.84 -14.33 5.21
CA ILE A 91 -12.06 -15.75 5.49
C ILE A 91 -11.09 -16.55 4.64
N MET A 92 -10.18 -17.28 5.28
CA MET A 92 -9.25 -18.17 4.59
C MET A 92 -9.98 -19.42 4.13
N THR A 93 -10.25 -19.50 2.83
CA THR A 93 -11.06 -20.58 2.23
C THR A 93 -10.23 -21.76 1.72
N TYR A 94 -8.89 -21.65 1.74
CA TYR A 94 -8.01 -22.68 1.23
C TYR A 94 -8.30 -24.06 1.86
N GLY A 95 -8.58 -25.05 1.02
CA GLY A 95 -8.96 -26.41 1.46
C GLY A 95 -10.33 -26.51 2.18
N ARG A 96 -11.20 -25.49 2.07
CA ARG A 96 -12.51 -25.43 2.74
C ARG A 96 -13.63 -25.17 1.74
N PRO A 97 -14.12 -26.20 1.02
CA PRO A 97 -15.07 -26.02 -0.09
C PRO A 97 -16.44 -25.45 0.32
N ALA A 98 -16.80 -25.54 1.61
CA ALA A 98 -18.03 -24.95 2.14
C ALA A 98 -17.95 -23.43 2.36
N LEU A 99 -16.76 -22.83 2.27
CA LEU A 99 -16.56 -21.39 2.45
C LEU A 99 -16.44 -20.69 1.10
N THR A 100 -17.07 -19.52 1.00
CA THR A 100 -16.98 -18.68 -0.19
C THR A 100 -15.94 -17.58 0.04
N PHE A 101 -14.99 -17.47 -0.87
CA PHE A 101 -14.03 -16.35 -0.88
C PHE A 101 -14.71 -15.06 -1.27
N VAL A 102 -14.53 -14.04 -0.45
CA VAL A 102 -14.95 -12.67 -0.75
C VAL A 102 -13.75 -11.75 -0.57
N ARG A 103 -13.28 -11.16 -1.67
CA ARG A 103 -12.18 -10.20 -1.65
C ARG A 103 -12.60 -8.93 -0.94
N GLN A 104 -11.85 -8.51 0.06
CA GLN A 104 -12.04 -7.29 0.82
C GLN A 104 -10.69 -6.59 1.00
N ALA A 105 -10.21 -5.92 -0.05
CA ALA A 105 -8.94 -5.21 0.01
C ALA A 105 -9.06 -3.92 0.84
N PRO A 106 -8.00 -3.54 1.56
CA PRO A 106 -7.96 -2.26 2.28
C PRO A 106 -7.99 -1.05 1.34
N ARG A 107 -8.40 0.09 1.89
CA ARG A 107 -8.27 1.40 1.27
C ARG A 107 -7.38 2.30 2.13
N ILE A 108 -6.46 3.01 1.51
CA ILE A 108 -5.57 3.96 2.18
C ILE A 108 -5.83 5.32 1.54
N LEU A 109 -6.45 6.21 2.32
CA LEU A 109 -6.88 7.52 1.83
C LEU A 109 -5.72 8.52 1.83
N ARG A 110 -5.97 9.66 1.17
CA ARG A 110 -4.97 10.69 0.87
C ARG A 110 -4.11 11.06 2.10
N ALA A 111 -2.83 11.24 1.86
CA ALA A 111 -1.84 11.67 2.85
C ALA A 111 -1.73 10.79 4.12
N ALA A 112 -2.32 9.58 4.14
CA ALA A 112 -2.12 8.66 5.23
C ALA A 112 -0.66 8.16 5.29
N ARG A 113 -0.16 7.91 6.48
CA ARG A 113 1.21 7.46 6.75
C ARG A 113 1.18 6.13 7.49
N ILE A 114 1.73 5.10 6.86
CA ILE A 114 1.75 3.75 7.41
C ILE A 114 3.18 3.41 7.84
N GLY A 115 3.39 3.20 9.11
CA GLY A 115 4.69 2.82 9.68
C GLY A 115 5.18 1.45 9.21
N GLY A 116 6.48 1.28 9.13
CA GLY A 116 7.10 0.04 8.64
C GLY A 116 6.65 -1.19 9.43
N GLY A 117 6.49 -2.31 8.72
CA GLY A 117 6.05 -3.58 9.30
C GLY A 117 4.59 -3.62 9.77
N ALA A 118 3.80 -2.59 9.51
CA ALA A 118 2.38 -2.62 9.83
C ALA A 118 1.63 -3.58 8.91
N VAL A 119 0.58 -4.21 9.47
CA VAL A 119 -0.33 -5.11 8.75
C VAL A 119 -1.71 -4.47 8.70
N LEU A 120 -2.26 -4.30 7.49
CA LEU A 120 -3.61 -3.80 7.25
C LEU A 120 -4.53 -4.98 6.93
N CYS A 121 -5.47 -5.25 7.84
CA CYS A 121 -6.40 -6.37 7.70
C CYS A 121 -7.44 -6.15 6.60
N PRO A 122 -8.11 -7.22 6.14
CA PRO A 122 -9.07 -7.14 5.05
C PRO A 122 -10.23 -6.18 5.30
N GLY A 123 -10.52 -5.34 4.30
CA GLY A 123 -11.70 -4.48 4.25
C GLY A 123 -11.63 -3.21 5.07
N ILE A 124 -10.49 -2.91 5.73
CA ILE A 124 -10.36 -1.68 6.53
C ILE A 124 -10.08 -0.47 5.64
N THR A 125 -10.44 0.69 6.15
CA THR A 125 -10.06 1.98 5.58
C THR A 125 -9.13 2.72 6.54
N VAL A 126 -7.98 3.17 6.03
CA VAL A 126 -7.13 4.12 6.75
C VAL A 126 -7.50 5.52 6.29
N GLY A 127 -8.03 6.33 7.20
CA GLY A 127 -8.55 7.67 6.92
C GLY A 127 -7.49 8.65 6.45
N GLU A 128 -7.96 9.76 5.88
CA GLU A 128 -7.11 10.83 5.35
C GLU A 128 -6.21 11.40 6.46
N ASN A 129 -4.94 11.67 6.15
CA ASN A 129 -3.94 12.14 7.11
C ASN A 129 -3.75 11.26 8.36
N ALA A 130 -4.31 10.06 8.40
CA ALA A 130 -4.11 9.16 9.53
C ALA A 130 -2.66 8.66 9.61
N PHE A 131 -2.25 8.26 10.81
CA PHE A 131 -0.93 7.71 11.06
C PHE A 131 -1.04 6.36 11.75
N VAL A 132 -0.57 5.32 11.08
CA VAL A 132 -0.44 3.98 11.64
C VAL A 132 1.00 3.80 12.13
N ALA A 133 1.20 3.57 13.42
CA ALA A 133 2.54 3.36 13.99
C ALA A 133 3.19 2.06 13.45
N ALA A 134 4.52 2.04 13.40
CA ALA A 134 5.26 0.88 12.94
C ALA A 134 4.92 -0.40 13.74
N GLY A 135 4.87 -1.55 13.05
CA GLY A 135 4.56 -2.85 13.63
C GLY A 135 3.11 -3.03 14.08
N SER A 136 2.21 -2.11 13.78
CA SER A 136 0.80 -2.22 14.18
C SER A 136 0.03 -3.21 13.32
N VAL A 137 -0.98 -3.87 13.92
CA VAL A 137 -1.95 -4.70 13.20
C VAL A 137 -3.30 -4.00 13.23
N VAL A 138 -3.71 -3.44 12.09
CA VAL A 138 -4.93 -2.65 11.93
C VAL A 138 -6.07 -3.59 11.57
N THR A 139 -7.01 -3.77 12.49
CA THR A 139 -8.16 -4.69 12.37
C THR A 139 -9.49 -3.98 12.16
N GLU A 140 -9.52 -2.65 12.31
CA GLU A 140 -10.69 -1.79 12.21
C GLU A 140 -10.33 -0.53 11.44
N ASP A 141 -11.32 0.20 10.93
CA ASP A 141 -11.11 1.46 10.24
C ASP A 141 -10.37 2.47 11.14
N VAL A 142 -9.43 3.19 10.54
CA VAL A 142 -8.70 4.27 11.21
C VAL A 142 -9.35 5.59 10.84
N PRO A 143 -9.86 6.37 11.81
CA PRO A 143 -10.43 7.68 11.52
C PRO A 143 -9.40 8.64 10.90
N GLU A 144 -9.88 9.65 10.17
CA GLU A 144 -9.03 10.72 9.64
C GLU A 144 -8.20 11.38 10.74
N ALA A 145 -7.04 11.89 10.40
CA ALA A 145 -6.14 12.63 11.28
C ALA A 145 -5.91 11.97 12.66
N THR A 146 -5.98 10.64 12.73
CA THR A 146 -5.83 9.87 13.97
C THR A 146 -4.56 9.02 13.93
N VAL A 147 -3.81 9.03 15.04
CA VAL A 147 -2.67 8.13 15.27
C VAL A 147 -3.19 6.86 15.93
N VAL A 148 -2.90 5.70 15.32
CA VAL A 148 -3.19 4.39 15.90
C VAL A 148 -1.91 3.58 16.10
N ALA A 149 -1.87 2.72 17.13
CA ALA A 149 -0.73 1.85 17.40
C ALA A 149 -1.16 0.55 18.08
N GLY A 150 -0.33 -0.48 17.94
CA GLY A 150 -0.42 -1.75 18.67
C GLY A 150 -0.96 -2.91 17.86
N ASN A 151 -1.14 -4.06 18.53
CA ASN A 151 -1.74 -5.29 17.98
C ASN A 151 -2.76 -5.84 18.97
N PRO A 152 -4.07 -5.69 18.69
CA PRO A 152 -4.64 -4.89 17.61
C PRO A 152 -4.40 -3.38 17.79
N ALA A 153 -4.30 -2.64 16.68
CA ALA A 153 -4.11 -1.20 16.72
C ALA A 153 -5.29 -0.49 17.38
N ARG A 154 -4.99 0.52 18.20
CA ARG A 154 -6.01 1.35 18.88
C ARG A 154 -5.66 2.83 18.76
N PRO A 155 -6.67 3.72 18.73
CA PRO A 155 -6.44 5.16 18.72
C PRO A 155 -5.60 5.61 19.93
N MET A 156 -4.61 6.46 19.66
CA MET A 156 -3.73 7.02 20.69
C MET A 156 -3.91 8.53 20.87
N ARG A 157 -3.96 9.27 19.79
CA ARG A 157 -4.07 10.73 19.77
C ARG A 157 -4.43 11.21 18.37
N SER A 158 -4.79 12.49 18.25
CA SER A 158 -4.91 13.13 16.94
C SER A 158 -3.52 13.37 16.33
N VAL A 159 -3.47 13.43 15.01
CA VAL A 159 -2.30 13.91 14.26
C VAL A 159 -2.17 15.42 14.51
N PRO A 160 -0.98 15.95 14.84
CA PRO A 160 -0.78 17.38 15.00
C PRO A 160 -1.11 18.18 13.73
N GLY A 161 -1.74 19.35 13.88
CA GLY A 161 -2.20 20.15 12.73
C GLY A 161 -1.10 20.53 11.73
N HIS A 162 0.14 20.70 12.19
CA HIS A 162 1.28 21.01 11.31
C HIS A 162 1.79 19.79 10.52
N GLU A 163 1.27 18.60 10.78
CA GLU A 163 1.56 17.37 10.04
C GLU A 163 0.43 16.99 9.04
N ILE A 164 -0.65 17.75 8.99
CA ILE A 164 -1.78 17.57 8.07
C ILE A 164 -1.40 18.18 6.70
N LEU A 165 -1.73 17.45 5.62
CA LEU A 165 -1.43 17.80 4.23
C LEU A 165 -2.66 18.36 3.53
#